data_17ce33ff8096c684c0b61cf6d85dba61
#
_entry.id   17ce33ff8096c684c0b61cf6d85dba61
#
_cell.length_a   1.000
_cell.length_b   1.000
_cell.length_c   1.000
_cell.angle_alpha   90.00
_cell.angle_beta   90.00
_cell.angle_gamma   90.00
#
_symmetry.space_group_name_H-M   'P 1'
#
loop_
_entity.id
_entity.type
_entity.pdbx_description
1 polymer ?
#
loop_
_entity_poly.entity_id
_entity_poly.type
_entity_poly.pdbx_seq_one_letter_code
_entity_poly.pdbx_strand_id
1 'polypeptide(L)'
;GGIGMLGMGAGGLDVAVAMGGGTYYITMPKIIHIALTGKLPDYVGAKDVILEVLRLLDVKGGVGAIIEYGGEGAKTLSVPQRATITNMGAELGATSSLFPSDEVTRAFLAAQDREKDFVPLAPDADAKYDAEYTIDLSSLVPLAACPHSPGNVKPVSELEGMKIDQVCIGSCTNSSLLDMMKVVSAPAQTRLCSIC
;
A
#
# COMPACT_ATOMS: atom_id res chain seq x y z
N GLY A 1 1.97 -3.88 8.23
CA GLY A 1 0.79 -3.04 8.23
C GLY A 1 -0.48 -3.66 7.66
N GLY A 2 -0.42 -4.58 6.68
CA GLY A 2 -1.60 -5.14 5.99
C GLY A 2 -2.50 -6.07 6.81
N ILE A 3 -2.10 -6.42 8.02
CA ILE A 3 -2.79 -7.35 8.94
C ILE A 3 -2.99 -6.76 10.36
N GLY A 4 -3.12 -5.46 10.48
CA GLY A 4 -3.35 -4.80 11.78
C GLY A 4 -2.11 -4.66 12.66
N MET A 5 -0.90 -4.80 12.10
CA MET A 5 0.35 -4.65 12.85
C MET A 5 1.09 -3.39 12.43
N LEU A 6 1.73 -2.71 13.35
CA LEU A 6 2.68 -1.66 13.01
C LEU A 6 3.93 -2.29 12.39
N GLY A 7 4.19 -1.96 11.13
CA GLY A 7 5.40 -2.33 10.41
C GLY A 7 6.16 -1.08 10.02
N MET A 8 7.44 -1.01 10.36
CA MET A 8 8.29 0.15 10.07
C MET A 8 9.56 -0.28 9.38
N GLY A 9 10.03 0.55 8.44
CA GLY A 9 11.39 0.49 7.97
C GLY A 9 12.32 1.12 9.00
N ALA A 10 13.36 0.38 9.43
CA ALA A 10 14.37 0.90 10.35
C ALA A 10 15.76 0.72 9.75
N GLY A 11 16.66 1.64 10.09
CA GLY A 11 18.07 1.53 9.70
C GLY A 11 18.74 0.30 10.31
N GLY A 12 19.74 -0.28 9.62
CA GLY A 12 20.42 -1.48 10.10
C GLY A 12 21.05 -1.30 11.48
N LEU A 13 21.54 -0.10 11.82
CA LEU A 13 22.09 0.19 13.14
C LEU A 13 21.00 0.17 14.21
N ASP A 14 19.84 0.76 13.97
CA ASP A 14 18.70 0.76 14.90
C ASP A 14 18.22 -0.65 15.17
N VAL A 15 18.13 -1.48 14.12
CA VAL A 15 17.79 -2.90 14.25
C VAL A 15 18.83 -3.64 15.08
N ALA A 16 20.13 -3.42 14.86
CA ALA A 16 21.19 -4.05 15.61
C ALA A 16 21.14 -3.67 17.11
N VAL A 17 20.89 -2.39 17.40
CA VAL A 17 20.71 -1.90 18.78
C VAL A 17 19.51 -2.56 19.43
N ALA A 18 18.37 -2.63 18.76
CA ALA A 18 17.16 -3.28 19.27
C ALA A 18 17.36 -4.78 19.51
N MET A 19 18.05 -5.49 18.61
CA MET A 19 18.41 -6.90 18.79
C MET A 19 19.37 -7.12 19.96
N GLY A 20 20.21 -6.15 20.25
CA GLY A 20 21.09 -6.16 21.42
C GLY A 20 20.39 -5.80 22.74
N GLY A 21 19.07 -5.59 22.73
CA GLY A 21 18.29 -5.21 23.92
C GLY A 21 18.24 -3.70 24.19
N GLY A 22 18.76 -2.89 23.28
CA GLY A 22 18.66 -1.43 23.35
C GLY A 22 17.27 -0.93 23.04
N THR A 23 16.96 0.28 23.50
CA THR A 23 15.64 0.91 23.28
C THR A 23 15.58 1.57 21.91
N TYR A 24 14.47 1.35 21.20
CA TYR A 24 14.13 2.07 19.98
C TYR A 24 13.10 3.16 20.31
N TYR A 25 13.43 4.41 20.04
CA TYR A 25 12.57 5.56 20.32
C TYR A 25 11.87 6.03 19.07
N ILE A 26 10.55 6.26 19.17
CA ILE A 26 9.74 6.84 18.12
C ILE A 26 9.08 8.09 18.70
N THR A 27 9.20 9.21 17.99
CA THR A 27 8.38 10.38 18.29
C THR A 27 6.92 10.03 18.02
N MET A 28 6.01 10.37 18.94
CA MET A 28 4.57 10.11 18.76
C MET A 28 4.10 10.68 17.44
N PRO A 29 3.70 9.83 16.49
CA PRO A 29 3.29 10.28 15.16
C PRO A 29 1.87 10.84 15.18
N LYS A 30 1.56 11.67 14.21
CA LYS A 30 0.17 12.01 13.85
C LYS A 30 -0.50 10.80 13.20
N ILE A 31 -1.83 10.77 13.23
CA ILE A 31 -2.61 9.73 12.56
C ILE A 31 -3.41 10.36 11.41
N ILE A 32 -3.13 9.89 10.20
CA ILE A 32 -3.88 10.25 9.00
C ILE A 32 -4.76 9.08 8.60
N HIS A 33 -6.06 9.29 8.58
CA HIS A 33 -7.01 8.27 8.16
C HIS A 33 -7.35 8.40 6.67
N ILE A 34 -7.33 7.27 5.96
CA ILE A 34 -7.76 7.17 4.56
C ILE A 34 -8.91 6.17 4.48
N ALA A 35 -10.13 6.70 4.35
CA ALA A 35 -11.32 5.91 4.14
C ALA A 35 -11.39 5.45 2.68
N LEU A 36 -11.38 4.14 2.46
CA LEU A 36 -11.56 3.52 1.15
C LEU A 36 -13.02 3.13 0.97
N THR A 37 -13.62 3.52 -0.15
CA THR A 37 -14.98 3.16 -0.54
C THR A 37 -14.99 2.42 -1.87
N GLY A 38 -16.09 1.79 -2.22
CA GLY A 38 -16.21 1.07 -3.49
C GLY A 38 -15.30 -0.14 -3.63
N LYS A 39 -14.98 -0.50 -4.86
CA LYS A 39 -14.16 -1.66 -5.22
C LYS A 39 -13.31 -1.34 -6.42
N LEU A 40 -12.09 -1.88 -6.47
CA LEU A 40 -11.19 -1.71 -7.62
C LEU A 40 -11.84 -2.23 -8.92
N PRO A 41 -11.85 -1.44 -9.98
CA PRO A 41 -12.26 -1.88 -11.31
C PRO A 41 -11.20 -2.80 -11.95
N ASP A 42 -11.56 -3.39 -13.08
CA ASP A 42 -10.61 -4.19 -13.85
C ASP A 42 -9.40 -3.35 -14.29
N TYR A 43 -8.25 -3.98 -14.33
CA TYR A 43 -6.95 -3.38 -14.67
C TYR A 43 -6.40 -2.33 -13.69
N VAL A 44 -7.10 -2.06 -12.59
CA VAL A 44 -6.60 -1.22 -11.49
C VAL A 44 -6.14 -2.10 -10.35
N GLY A 45 -4.97 -1.83 -9.82
CA GLY A 45 -4.34 -2.62 -8.77
C GLY A 45 -4.14 -1.85 -7.46
N ALA A 46 -3.66 -2.57 -6.45
CA ALA A 46 -3.34 -1.96 -5.17
C ALA A 46 -2.27 -0.86 -5.27
N LYS A 47 -1.39 -0.96 -6.27
CA LYS A 47 -0.38 0.07 -6.54
C LYS A 47 -1.03 1.40 -6.97
N ASP A 48 -2.12 1.36 -7.74
CA ASP A 48 -2.83 2.57 -8.13
C ASP A 48 -3.44 3.28 -6.93
N VAL A 49 -3.88 2.52 -5.91
CA VAL A 49 -4.39 3.11 -4.65
C VAL A 49 -3.30 3.94 -3.96
N ILE A 50 -2.12 3.37 -3.77
CA ILE A 50 -1.04 4.09 -3.08
C ILE A 50 -0.44 5.21 -3.95
N LEU A 51 -0.47 5.07 -5.28
CA LEU A 51 -0.11 6.16 -6.19
C LEU A 51 -1.11 7.33 -6.07
N GLU A 52 -2.40 7.04 -5.92
CA GLU A 52 -3.38 8.09 -5.66
C GLU A 52 -3.14 8.79 -4.31
N VAL A 53 -2.78 8.03 -3.27
CA VAL A 53 -2.38 8.62 -1.99
C VAL A 53 -1.15 9.53 -2.15
N LEU A 54 -0.15 9.09 -2.91
CA LEU A 54 1.03 9.92 -3.24
C LEU A 54 0.65 11.18 -4.02
N ARG A 55 -0.31 11.08 -4.94
CA ARG A 55 -0.81 12.24 -5.68
C ARG A 55 -1.50 13.26 -4.77
N LEU A 56 -2.20 12.77 -3.72
CA LEU A 56 -2.92 13.62 -2.76
C LEU A 56 -2.00 14.24 -1.71
N LEU A 57 -1.04 13.49 -1.19
CA LEU A 57 -0.24 13.89 -0.01
C LEU A 57 1.18 14.31 -0.38
N ASP A 58 1.65 13.97 -1.60
CA ASP A 58 3.04 14.11 -2.04
C ASP A 58 4.03 13.30 -1.17
N VAL A 59 5.29 13.26 -1.58
CA VAL A 59 6.38 12.45 -0.98
C VAL A 59 6.76 12.84 0.45
N LYS A 60 6.24 13.93 0.99
CA LYS A 60 6.48 14.40 2.36
C LYS A 60 5.22 14.44 3.22
N GLY A 61 4.06 14.12 2.65
CA GLY A 61 2.77 14.23 3.35
C GLY A 61 2.61 13.27 4.52
N GLY A 62 3.35 12.17 4.54
CA GLY A 62 3.34 11.19 5.63
C GLY A 62 4.44 11.37 6.67
N VAL A 63 5.31 12.37 6.53
CA VAL A 63 6.43 12.56 7.46
C VAL A 63 5.91 12.83 8.89
N GLY A 64 6.37 12.01 9.84
CA GLY A 64 5.92 12.08 11.23
C GLY A 64 4.47 11.61 11.44
N ALA A 65 3.91 10.86 10.49
CA ALA A 65 2.57 10.31 10.59
C ALA A 65 2.53 8.79 10.41
N ILE A 66 1.46 8.20 10.90
CA ILE A 66 1.00 6.84 10.56
C ILE A 66 -0.21 7.00 9.67
N ILE A 67 -0.24 6.26 8.56
CA ILE A 67 -1.39 6.21 7.67
C ILE A 67 -2.27 5.03 8.07
N GLU A 68 -3.49 5.30 8.48
CA GLU A 68 -4.48 4.28 8.81
C GLU A 68 -5.52 4.18 7.71
N TYR A 69 -5.60 3.00 7.08
CA TYR A 69 -6.60 2.72 6.05
C TYR A 69 -7.83 2.06 6.66
N GLY A 70 -9.00 2.49 6.24
CA GLY A 70 -10.26 1.96 6.71
C GLY A 70 -11.37 2.02 5.67
N GLY A 71 -12.62 1.87 6.11
CA GLY A 71 -13.81 1.91 5.26
C GLY A 71 -14.18 0.56 4.60
N GLU A 72 -15.33 0.53 3.94
CA GLU A 72 -15.86 -0.71 3.33
C GLU A 72 -15.00 -1.16 2.14
N GLY A 73 -14.37 -0.24 1.41
CA GLY A 73 -13.45 -0.57 0.33
C GLY A 73 -12.22 -1.35 0.81
N ALA A 74 -11.73 -1.08 2.02
CA ALA A 74 -10.60 -1.80 2.59
C ALA A 74 -10.89 -3.30 2.76
N LYS A 75 -12.15 -3.68 3.01
CA LYS A 75 -12.59 -5.07 3.14
C LYS A 75 -12.58 -5.83 1.80
N THR A 76 -12.55 -5.12 0.68
CA THR A 76 -12.49 -5.72 -0.66
C THR A 76 -11.07 -6.06 -1.08
N LEU A 77 -10.06 -5.58 -0.35
CA LEU A 77 -8.64 -5.76 -0.65
C LEU A 77 -8.09 -7.00 0.08
N SER A 78 -7.46 -7.89 -0.66
CA SER A 78 -6.74 -9.02 -0.08
C SER A 78 -5.53 -8.58 0.73
N VAL A 79 -5.02 -9.42 1.64
CA VAL A 79 -3.82 -9.12 2.43
C VAL A 79 -2.61 -8.77 1.56
N PRO A 80 -2.28 -9.48 0.45
CA PRO A 80 -1.22 -9.07 -0.46
C PRO A 80 -1.43 -7.67 -1.06
N GLN A 81 -2.65 -7.31 -1.42
CA GLN A 81 -2.97 -5.96 -1.91
C GLN A 81 -2.76 -4.89 -0.83
N ARG A 82 -3.21 -5.17 0.41
CA ARG A 82 -2.94 -4.29 1.55
C ARG A 82 -1.43 -4.15 1.82
N ALA A 83 -0.67 -5.23 1.66
CA ALA A 83 0.79 -5.21 1.81
C ALA A 83 1.46 -4.32 0.77
N THR A 84 1.03 -4.33 -0.48
CA THR A 84 1.51 -3.42 -1.54
C THR A 84 1.28 -1.96 -1.14
N ILE A 85 0.08 -1.62 -0.67
CA ILE A 85 -0.27 -0.26 -0.25
C ILE A 85 0.60 0.18 0.94
N THR A 86 0.71 -0.65 1.98
CA THR A 86 1.49 -0.29 3.18
C THR A 86 2.99 -0.28 2.93
N ASN A 87 3.50 -1.08 2.00
CA ASN A 87 4.91 -1.07 1.61
C ASN A 87 5.32 0.29 1.03
N MET A 88 4.52 0.82 0.11
CA MET A 88 4.78 2.13 -0.51
C MET A 88 4.44 3.32 0.39
N GLY A 89 3.94 3.11 1.60
CA GLY A 89 3.83 4.17 2.61
C GLY A 89 5.17 4.83 2.94
N ALA A 90 6.28 4.12 2.73
CA ALA A 90 7.62 4.67 2.87
C ALA A 90 7.90 5.81 1.86
N GLU A 91 7.31 5.77 0.67
CA GLU A 91 7.45 6.82 -0.35
C GLU A 91 6.76 8.13 0.06
N LEU A 92 5.78 8.06 0.97
CA LEU A 92 5.16 9.23 1.61
C LEU A 92 6.01 9.80 2.76
N GLY A 93 7.09 9.12 3.15
CA GLY A 93 7.83 9.40 4.37
C GLY A 93 7.09 8.97 5.64
N ALA A 94 6.05 8.15 5.54
CA ALA A 94 5.25 7.73 6.68
C ALA A 94 6.07 6.86 7.65
N THR A 95 5.85 7.07 8.95
CA THR A 95 6.45 6.24 10.01
C THR A 95 5.95 4.80 9.91
N SER A 96 4.67 4.62 9.62
CA SER A 96 4.05 3.32 9.36
C SER A 96 2.77 3.50 8.54
N SER A 97 2.27 2.39 8.01
CA SER A 97 0.94 2.32 7.38
C SER A 97 0.26 1.04 7.83
N LEU A 98 -1.04 1.09 8.11
CA LEU A 98 -1.75 -0.09 8.58
C LEU A 98 -3.18 -0.18 8.06
N PHE A 99 -3.65 -1.41 7.98
CA PHE A 99 -5.05 -1.79 7.77
C PHE A 99 -5.59 -2.47 9.04
N PRO A 100 -6.89 -2.50 9.26
CA PRO A 100 -7.47 -3.26 10.35
C PRO A 100 -7.20 -4.77 10.19
N SER A 101 -7.23 -5.50 11.31
CA SER A 101 -7.24 -6.96 11.32
C SER A 101 -8.69 -7.44 11.33
N ASP A 102 -9.19 -7.82 10.18
CA ASP A 102 -10.58 -8.21 9.91
C ASP A 102 -10.70 -9.66 9.40
N GLU A 103 -11.86 -10.06 8.92
CA GLU A 103 -12.11 -11.40 8.39
C GLU A 103 -11.23 -11.72 7.16
N VAL A 104 -10.78 -10.73 6.39
CA VAL A 104 -9.82 -10.92 5.30
C VAL A 104 -8.46 -11.36 5.86
N THR A 105 -8.04 -10.74 6.97
CA THR A 105 -6.82 -11.14 7.70
C THR A 105 -6.96 -12.54 8.26
N ARG A 106 -8.13 -12.87 8.87
CA ARG A 106 -8.40 -14.20 9.40
C ARG A 106 -8.31 -15.28 8.33
N ALA A 107 -8.98 -15.07 7.21
CA ALA A 107 -8.93 -16.00 6.08
C ALA A 107 -7.50 -16.19 5.53
N PHE A 108 -6.73 -15.13 5.46
CA PHE A 108 -5.33 -15.18 5.05
C PHE A 108 -4.47 -16.01 6.02
N LEU A 109 -4.63 -15.81 7.32
CA LEU A 109 -3.90 -16.57 8.33
C LEU A 109 -4.34 -18.05 8.35
N ALA A 110 -5.62 -18.33 8.18
CA ALA A 110 -6.14 -19.70 8.08
C ALA A 110 -5.53 -20.45 6.89
N ALA A 111 -5.38 -19.80 5.72
CA ALA A 111 -4.72 -20.39 4.56
C ALA A 111 -3.22 -20.68 4.77
N GLN A 112 -2.63 -20.20 5.86
CA GLN A 112 -1.24 -20.42 6.27
C GLN A 112 -1.10 -21.30 7.50
N ASP A 113 -2.17 -22.02 7.88
CA ASP A 113 -2.25 -22.83 9.11
C ASP A 113 -2.01 -22.02 10.40
N ARG A 114 -2.32 -20.70 10.37
CA ARG A 114 -2.08 -19.74 11.44
C ARG A 114 -3.34 -19.03 11.94
N GLU A 115 -4.52 -19.60 11.73
CA GLU A 115 -5.79 -18.99 12.18
C GLU A 115 -5.79 -18.68 13.70
N LYS A 116 -5.11 -19.51 14.49
CA LYS A 116 -4.96 -19.30 15.95
C LYS A 116 -4.26 -17.98 16.31
N ASP A 117 -3.49 -17.41 15.39
CA ASP A 117 -2.75 -16.17 15.59
C ASP A 117 -3.60 -14.94 15.22
N PHE A 118 -4.84 -15.16 14.77
CA PHE A 118 -5.74 -14.06 14.42
C PHE A 118 -6.21 -13.31 15.66
N VAL A 119 -6.01 -12.02 15.66
CA VAL A 119 -6.56 -11.09 16.66
C VAL A 119 -7.31 -10.00 15.90
N PRO A 120 -8.61 -9.83 16.11
CA PRO A 120 -9.35 -8.74 15.48
C PRO A 120 -8.85 -7.40 16.03
N LEU A 121 -8.66 -6.44 15.13
CA LEU A 121 -8.25 -5.09 15.47
C LEU A 121 -8.93 -4.10 14.52
N ALA A 122 -9.61 -3.14 15.10
CA ALA A 122 -10.28 -2.05 14.41
C ALA A 122 -10.05 -0.75 15.20
N PRO A 123 -10.18 0.42 14.56
CA PRO A 123 -10.19 1.68 15.28
C PRO A 123 -11.33 1.74 16.30
N ASP A 124 -11.12 2.46 17.38
CA ASP A 124 -12.17 2.76 18.36
C ASP A 124 -13.28 3.59 17.70
N ALA A 125 -14.51 3.46 18.21
CA ALA A 125 -15.66 4.15 17.63
C ALA A 125 -15.57 5.68 17.73
N ASP A 126 -14.78 6.19 18.67
CA ASP A 126 -14.51 7.60 18.92
C ASP A 126 -13.08 8.02 18.54
N ALA A 127 -12.41 7.22 17.72
CA ALA A 127 -11.06 7.52 17.24
C ALA A 127 -11.02 8.90 16.58
N LYS A 128 -9.97 9.66 16.90
CA LYS A 128 -9.74 11.00 16.35
C LYS A 128 -8.48 10.99 15.50
N TYR A 129 -8.58 11.64 14.37
CA TYR A 129 -7.52 11.72 13.39
C TYR A 129 -7.03 13.15 13.21
N ASP A 130 -5.74 13.32 12.91
CA ASP A 130 -5.16 14.64 12.59
C ASP A 130 -5.58 15.12 11.21
N ALA A 131 -5.82 14.19 10.30
CA ALA A 131 -6.37 14.46 8.97
C ALA A 131 -7.14 13.24 8.46
N GLU A 132 -8.14 13.48 7.62
CA GLU A 132 -8.97 12.44 7.02
C GLU A 132 -9.10 12.68 5.51
N TYR A 133 -8.99 11.61 4.75
CA TYR A 133 -9.18 11.59 3.29
C TYR A 133 -10.10 10.44 2.90
N THR A 134 -10.77 10.58 1.77
CA THR A 134 -11.60 9.51 1.22
C THR A 134 -11.16 9.23 -0.22
N ILE A 135 -10.98 7.95 -0.55
CA ILE A 135 -10.69 7.49 -1.90
C ILE A 135 -11.76 6.50 -2.32
N ASP A 136 -12.47 6.83 -3.38
CA ASP A 136 -13.38 5.88 -4.04
C ASP A 136 -12.58 4.99 -4.98
N LEU A 137 -12.38 3.73 -4.59
CA LEU A 137 -11.68 2.74 -5.40
C LEU A 137 -12.30 2.56 -6.77
N SER A 138 -13.62 2.74 -6.89
CA SER A 138 -14.36 2.54 -8.14
C SER A 138 -14.08 3.62 -9.19
N SER A 139 -13.58 4.76 -8.76
CA SER A 139 -13.23 5.88 -9.64
C SER A 139 -11.77 5.88 -10.10
N LEU A 140 -10.94 4.99 -9.52
CA LEU A 140 -9.54 4.92 -9.87
C LEU A 140 -9.33 4.42 -11.30
N VAL A 141 -8.30 4.97 -11.93
CA VAL A 141 -7.79 4.54 -13.22
C VAL A 141 -6.34 4.07 -13.07
N PRO A 142 -5.79 3.32 -14.03
CA PRO A 142 -4.37 2.96 -13.99
C PRO A 142 -3.49 4.21 -13.92
N LEU A 143 -2.58 4.24 -12.95
CA LEU A 143 -1.69 5.35 -12.64
C LEU A 143 -0.23 4.95 -12.84
N ALA A 144 0.62 5.94 -13.13
CA ALA A 144 2.05 5.77 -13.19
C ALA A 144 2.78 6.94 -12.51
N ALA A 145 3.83 6.62 -11.77
CA ALA A 145 4.76 7.60 -11.26
C ALA A 145 5.74 7.99 -12.38
N CYS A 146 5.77 9.25 -12.73
CA CYS A 146 6.66 9.78 -13.75
C CYS A 146 7.99 10.29 -13.14
N PRO A 147 9.08 10.38 -13.93
CA PRO A 147 10.30 11.02 -13.48
C PRO A 147 10.01 12.45 -12.96
N HIS A 148 10.65 12.94 -11.95
CA HIS A 148 11.78 12.48 -11.15
C HIS A 148 11.36 12.29 -9.67
N SER A 149 10.08 12.08 -9.40
CA SER A 149 9.53 11.90 -8.06
C SER A 149 8.40 10.87 -8.06
N PRO A 150 8.30 10.00 -7.06
CA PRO A 150 7.16 9.10 -6.89
C PRO A 150 5.82 9.83 -6.76
N GLY A 151 5.83 11.10 -6.32
CA GLY A 151 4.64 11.95 -6.24
C GLY A 151 4.20 12.55 -7.58
N ASN A 152 5.03 12.47 -8.63
CA ASN A 152 4.65 12.92 -9.98
C ASN A 152 3.78 11.86 -10.67
N VAL A 153 2.59 11.66 -10.13
CA VAL A 153 1.66 10.62 -10.57
C VAL A 153 0.74 11.14 -11.67
N LYS A 154 0.59 10.35 -12.73
CA LYS A 154 -0.30 10.64 -13.86
C LYS A 154 -1.13 9.42 -14.25
N PRO A 155 -2.34 9.62 -14.78
CA PRO A 155 -3.07 8.56 -15.48
C PRO A 155 -2.24 7.98 -16.63
N VAL A 156 -2.23 6.65 -16.77
CA VAL A 156 -1.50 5.97 -17.86
C VAL A 156 -1.98 6.44 -19.23
N SER A 157 -3.24 6.81 -19.36
CA SER A 157 -3.81 7.37 -20.61
C SER A 157 -3.10 8.66 -21.07
N GLU A 158 -2.51 9.44 -20.18
CA GLU A 158 -1.73 10.64 -20.55
C GLU A 158 -0.35 10.30 -21.11
N LEU A 159 0.10 9.06 -20.93
CA LEU A 159 1.42 8.57 -21.35
C LEU A 159 1.33 7.72 -22.63
N GLU A 160 0.16 7.66 -23.26
CA GLU A 160 -0.06 6.90 -24.50
C GLU A 160 0.88 7.38 -25.60
N GLY A 161 1.50 6.42 -26.31
CA GLY A 161 2.46 6.70 -27.38
C GLY A 161 3.88 6.99 -26.92
N MET A 162 4.16 7.04 -25.61
CA MET A 162 5.52 7.16 -25.10
C MET A 162 6.34 5.93 -25.47
N LYS A 163 7.51 6.15 -26.08
CA LYS A 163 8.42 5.07 -26.39
C LYS A 163 9.05 4.50 -25.12
N ILE A 164 8.98 3.18 -24.97
CA ILE A 164 9.60 2.44 -23.88
C ILE A 164 10.74 1.60 -24.45
N ASP A 165 11.93 1.73 -23.89
CA ASP A 165 13.11 0.97 -24.33
C ASP A 165 13.30 -0.30 -23.50
N GLN A 166 12.86 -0.31 -22.23
CA GLN A 166 13.00 -1.46 -21.34
C GLN A 166 11.86 -1.50 -20.32
N VAL A 167 11.41 -2.69 -19.97
CA VAL A 167 10.45 -2.95 -18.89
C VAL A 167 11.12 -3.84 -17.86
N CYS A 168 11.10 -3.41 -16.59
CA CYS A 168 11.58 -4.18 -15.46
C CYS A 168 10.39 -4.46 -14.51
N ILE A 169 10.19 -5.73 -14.15
CA ILE A 169 9.16 -6.15 -13.18
C ILE A 169 9.88 -6.78 -12.01
N GLY A 170 9.70 -6.21 -10.82
CA GLY A 170 10.43 -6.68 -9.65
C GLY A 170 10.17 -5.83 -8.40
N SER A 171 11.09 -5.92 -7.46
CA SER A 171 11.14 -5.21 -6.19
C SER A 171 10.18 -5.74 -5.11
N CYS A 172 10.27 -5.16 -3.90
CA CYS A 172 9.48 -5.54 -2.73
C CYS A 172 7.99 -5.17 -2.85
N THR A 173 7.64 -4.27 -3.78
CA THR A 173 6.27 -3.73 -3.88
C THR A 173 5.36 -4.55 -4.79
N ASN A 174 5.85 -4.96 -5.97
CA ASN A 174 5.02 -5.58 -7.02
C ASN A 174 5.69 -6.78 -7.69
N SER A 175 6.27 -7.69 -6.92
CA SER A 175 6.81 -8.96 -7.44
C SER A 175 6.40 -10.16 -6.60
N SER A 176 5.23 -10.10 -5.96
CA SER A 176 4.64 -11.25 -5.32
C SER A 176 4.33 -12.35 -6.35
N LEU A 177 4.20 -13.59 -5.91
CA LEU A 177 3.78 -14.69 -6.79
C LEU A 177 2.50 -14.31 -7.57
N LEU A 178 1.53 -13.69 -6.91
CA LEU A 178 0.27 -13.26 -7.53
C LEU A 178 0.52 -12.23 -8.64
N ASP A 179 1.41 -11.25 -8.42
CA ASP A 179 1.75 -10.24 -9.43
C ASP A 179 2.43 -10.89 -10.64
N MET A 180 3.39 -11.79 -10.41
CA MET A 180 4.07 -12.51 -11.49
C MET A 180 3.12 -13.43 -12.27
N MET A 181 2.17 -14.08 -11.59
CA MET A 181 1.15 -14.88 -12.28
C MET A 181 0.24 -14.02 -13.17
N LYS A 182 -0.12 -12.82 -12.74
CA LYS A 182 -0.88 -11.87 -13.57
C LYS A 182 -0.12 -11.49 -14.83
N VAL A 183 1.17 -11.22 -14.70
CA VAL A 183 2.04 -10.90 -15.86
C VAL A 183 2.08 -12.05 -16.85
N VAL A 184 2.30 -13.28 -16.38
CA VAL A 184 2.38 -14.48 -17.23
C VAL A 184 1.03 -14.82 -17.86
N SER A 185 -0.08 -14.56 -17.17
CA SER A 185 -1.44 -14.82 -17.68
C SER A 185 -1.96 -13.75 -18.62
N ALA A 186 -1.27 -12.62 -18.75
CA ALA A 186 -1.65 -11.60 -19.72
C ALA A 186 -1.57 -12.16 -21.15
N PRO A 187 -2.59 -11.96 -22.01
CA PRO A 187 -2.57 -12.51 -23.37
C PRO A 187 -1.33 -12.05 -24.13
N ALA A 188 -0.62 -12.97 -24.78
CA ALA A 188 0.59 -12.69 -25.56
C ALA A 188 0.39 -11.66 -26.68
N GLN A 189 -0.85 -11.36 -27.04
CA GLN A 189 -1.24 -10.36 -28.04
C GLN A 189 -1.37 -8.95 -27.46
N THR A 190 -1.44 -8.81 -26.16
CA THR A 190 -1.35 -7.50 -25.51
C THR A 190 0.11 -7.12 -25.53
N ARG A 191 0.51 -6.20 -26.38
CA ARG A 191 1.82 -5.57 -26.25
C ARG A 191 1.85 -5.02 -24.84
N LEU A 192 2.65 -5.66 -23.98
CA LEU A 192 2.81 -5.28 -22.59
C LEU A 192 3.33 -3.84 -22.55
N CYS A 193 2.41 -2.92 -22.48
CA CYS A 193 2.68 -1.58 -22.02
C CYS A 193 2.53 -1.62 -20.50
N SER A 194 3.40 -2.33 -19.82
CA SER A 194 3.45 -2.34 -18.38
C SER A 194 4.47 -1.30 -17.96
N ILE A 195 3.98 -0.26 -17.43
CA ILE A 195 4.76 0.77 -16.78
C ILE A 195 4.92 0.34 -15.31
N CYS A 196 6.15 0.26 -14.88
CA CYS A 196 6.51 0.06 -13.46
C CYS A 196 6.17 1.27 -12.62
#